data_83fae79c3f1dce1dbc9b5eba92f5f1dc
#
_entry.id   83fae79c3f1dce1dbc9b5eba92f5f1dc
#
_cell.length_a   1.000
_cell.length_b   1.000
_cell.length_c   1.000
_cell.angle_alpha   90.00
_cell.angle_beta   90.00
_cell.angle_gamma   90.00
#
_symmetry.space_group_name_H-M   'P 1'
#
loop_
_entity.id
_entity.type
_entity.pdbx_description
1 polymer ?
#
loop_
_entity_poly.entity_id
_entity_poly.type
_entity_poly.pdbx_seq_one_letter_code
_entity_poly.pdbx_strand_id
1 'polypeptide(L)'
;SGIIPKWQMTEEDIKLHYITPALSPQWKGLMTMETQITDGRINLRGNLVSRARPKKADYILYINANHPIAIVEAKDNRHAVGDGLQQAMTYAQMMDVPFAYSSNGDAFREHDFITGQERDIPLEDFPTPQQLYARFKLGANGGKGLIPQEEAIIKQPYYSSQTTYPPRYYQRVAVNRTLDAIACGQQRILLVMATGTGKTYTAFQIVYRLLKSNVKKKILYLADRNMLVDQSIQQDFAPLAKTIHKIDVSKDDPASITAYEVY
;
A
#
# COMPACT_ATOMS: atom_id res chain seq x y z
N SER A 1 0.37 -39.84 0.12
CA SER A 1 -0.95 -39.71 -0.52
C SER A 1 -1.85 -38.88 0.37
N GLY A 2 -2.51 -37.87 -0.18
CA GLY A 2 -3.44 -37.04 0.54
C GLY A 2 -4.71 -37.79 0.95
N ILE A 3 -5.46 -37.22 1.91
CA ILE A 3 -6.73 -37.80 2.40
C ILE A 3 -7.76 -37.84 1.29
N ILE A 4 -7.77 -36.85 0.40
CA ILE A 4 -8.67 -36.76 -0.76
C ILE A 4 -7.89 -36.37 -2.02
N PRO A 5 -8.38 -36.76 -3.20
CA PRO A 5 -7.77 -36.31 -4.44
C PRO A 5 -7.78 -34.78 -4.56
N LYS A 6 -6.73 -34.22 -5.12
CA LYS A 6 -6.54 -32.78 -5.29
C LYS A 6 -7.71 -32.10 -5.99
N TRP A 7 -8.26 -32.72 -7.03
CA TRP A 7 -9.39 -32.17 -7.79
C TRP A 7 -10.72 -32.15 -7.02
N GLN A 8 -10.82 -32.88 -5.92
CA GLN A 8 -11.98 -32.87 -5.01
C GLN A 8 -11.82 -31.87 -3.84
N MET A 9 -10.63 -31.31 -3.68
CA MET A 9 -10.36 -30.35 -2.61
C MET A 9 -11.14 -29.06 -2.81
N THR A 10 -11.56 -28.44 -1.72
CA THR A 10 -12.10 -27.08 -1.73
C THR A 10 -10.99 -26.08 -2.03
N GLU A 11 -11.36 -24.85 -2.38
CA GLU A 11 -10.38 -23.77 -2.54
C GLU A 11 -9.54 -23.57 -1.27
N GLU A 12 -10.15 -23.63 -0.09
CA GLU A 12 -9.43 -23.54 1.19
C GLU A 12 -8.43 -24.67 1.39
N ASP A 13 -8.79 -25.90 1.00
CA ASP A 13 -7.86 -27.03 1.02
C ASP A 13 -6.68 -26.81 0.07
N ILE A 14 -6.93 -26.30 -1.12
CA ILE A 14 -5.89 -25.97 -2.10
C ILE A 14 -4.94 -24.88 -1.55
N LYS A 15 -5.47 -23.86 -0.91
CA LYS A 15 -4.65 -22.85 -0.22
C LYS A 15 -3.77 -23.48 0.86
N LEU A 16 -4.35 -24.28 1.73
CA LEU A 16 -3.67 -24.88 2.87
C LEU A 16 -2.55 -25.84 2.44
N HIS A 17 -2.83 -26.69 1.45
CA HIS A 17 -1.94 -27.81 1.10
C HIS A 17 -0.94 -27.48 -0.01
N TYR A 18 -1.21 -26.48 -0.86
CA TYR A 18 -0.40 -26.18 -2.03
C TYR A 18 0.07 -24.75 -2.14
N ILE A 19 -0.82 -23.77 -2.01
CA ILE A 19 -0.47 -22.38 -2.27
C ILE A 19 0.28 -21.76 -1.09
N THR A 20 -0.27 -21.86 0.11
CA THR A 20 0.40 -21.35 1.33
C THR A 20 1.77 -22.00 1.54
N PRO A 21 1.92 -23.33 1.39
CA PRO A 21 3.25 -23.95 1.48
C PRO A 21 4.24 -23.49 0.41
N ALA A 22 3.76 -23.09 -0.78
CA ALA A 22 4.63 -22.55 -1.83
C ALA A 22 5.09 -21.12 -1.52
N LEU A 23 4.26 -20.32 -0.84
CA LEU A 23 4.56 -18.93 -0.50
C LEU A 23 5.33 -18.77 0.81
N SER A 24 4.93 -19.50 1.85
CA SER A 24 5.40 -19.34 3.23
C SER A 24 6.92 -19.42 3.41
N PRO A 25 7.67 -20.30 2.73
CA PRO A 25 9.11 -20.40 2.95
C PRO A 25 9.86 -19.09 2.73
N GLN A 26 9.41 -18.26 1.80
CA GLN A 26 10.07 -17.00 1.45
C GLN A 26 9.30 -15.76 1.92
N TRP A 27 7.98 -15.88 2.06
CA TRP A 27 7.10 -14.72 2.30
C TRP A 27 6.51 -14.68 3.71
N LYS A 28 6.82 -15.65 4.57
CA LYS A 28 6.35 -15.65 5.96
C LYS A 28 6.77 -14.36 6.66
N GLY A 29 5.81 -13.67 7.27
CA GLY A 29 6.02 -12.34 7.85
C GLY A 29 5.89 -11.18 6.88
N LEU A 30 5.86 -11.44 5.57
CA LEU A 30 5.65 -10.46 4.51
C LEU A 30 4.37 -10.76 3.71
N MET A 31 3.43 -11.45 4.30
CA MET A 31 2.21 -11.91 3.63
C MET A 31 1.01 -11.76 4.56
N THR A 32 -0.12 -11.35 4.01
CA THR A 32 -1.41 -11.40 4.68
C THR A 32 -2.39 -12.24 3.87
N MET A 33 -3.36 -12.85 4.54
CA MET A 33 -4.40 -13.66 3.92
C MET A 33 -5.77 -13.08 4.19
N GLU A 34 -6.71 -13.28 3.26
CA GLU A 34 -8.12 -12.86 3.39
C GLU A 34 -8.25 -11.38 3.74
N THR A 35 -7.41 -10.54 3.15
CA THR A 35 -7.33 -9.13 3.49
C THR A 35 -8.40 -8.34 2.76
N GLN A 36 -9.19 -7.56 3.49
CA GLN A 36 -10.20 -6.69 2.91
C GLN A 36 -9.57 -5.55 2.12
N ILE A 37 -10.00 -5.39 0.88
CA ILE A 37 -9.64 -4.28 0.00
C ILE A 37 -10.90 -3.44 -0.21
N THR A 38 -10.87 -2.18 0.20
CA THR A 38 -11.93 -1.23 -0.12
C THR A 38 -11.32 -0.06 -0.88
N ASP A 39 -12.02 0.41 -1.92
CA ASP A 39 -11.62 1.61 -2.64
C ASP A 39 -12.09 2.90 -1.94
N GLY A 40 -12.75 2.76 -0.79
CA GLY A 40 -13.28 3.87 -0.01
C GLY A 40 -14.45 4.60 -0.66
N ARG A 41 -14.97 4.12 -1.80
CA ARG A 41 -16.07 4.76 -2.51
C ARG A 41 -17.39 4.56 -1.79
N ILE A 42 -18.10 5.65 -1.62
CA ILE A 42 -19.50 5.66 -1.18
C ILE A 42 -20.33 5.91 -2.43
N ASN A 43 -21.14 4.91 -2.84
CA ASN A 43 -22.05 5.06 -3.95
C ASN A 43 -23.36 5.68 -3.44
N LEU A 44 -23.69 6.86 -3.97
CA LEU A 44 -25.00 7.50 -3.76
C LEU A 44 -25.97 6.98 -4.82
N ARG A 45 -26.99 6.24 -4.40
CA ARG A 45 -28.13 5.88 -5.25
C ARG A 45 -29.38 6.51 -4.64
N GLY A 46 -29.87 7.59 -5.26
CA GLY A 46 -30.99 8.35 -4.71
C GLY A 46 -30.65 8.91 -3.33
N ASN A 47 -31.51 8.69 -2.34
CA ASN A 47 -31.29 9.11 -0.95
C ASN A 47 -30.53 8.08 -0.09
N LEU A 48 -30.04 6.99 -0.70
CA LEU A 48 -29.35 5.93 0.01
C LEU A 48 -27.85 5.99 -0.27
N VAL A 49 -27.06 6.08 0.80
CA VAL A 49 -25.61 5.96 0.75
C VAL A 49 -25.27 4.49 1.01
N SER A 50 -24.78 3.78 -0.01
CA SER A 50 -24.25 2.44 0.15
C SER A 50 -22.73 2.44 -0.03
N ARG A 51 -22.02 1.79 0.91
CA ARG A 51 -20.61 1.48 0.71
C ARG A 51 -20.49 0.32 -0.28
N ALA A 52 -19.53 0.39 -1.20
CA ALA A 52 -19.18 -0.77 -2.02
C ALA A 52 -18.88 -1.97 -1.11
N ARG A 53 -19.31 -3.17 -1.53
CA ARG A 53 -19.02 -4.40 -0.77
C ARG A 53 -17.49 -4.54 -0.65
N PRO A 54 -16.96 -4.80 0.55
CA PRO A 54 -15.54 -5.05 0.70
C PRO A 54 -15.17 -6.30 -0.10
N LYS A 55 -14.08 -6.19 -0.85
CA LYS A 55 -13.46 -7.30 -1.57
C LYS A 55 -12.32 -7.86 -0.72
N LYS A 56 -12.10 -9.16 -0.77
CA LYS A 56 -11.00 -9.80 -0.05
C LYS A 56 -10.01 -10.37 -1.03
N ALA A 57 -8.74 -10.00 -0.89
CA ALA A 57 -7.65 -10.67 -1.58
C ALA A 57 -7.26 -11.93 -0.81
N ASP A 58 -7.08 -13.05 -1.50
CA ASP A 58 -6.65 -14.30 -0.86
C ASP A 58 -5.28 -14.13 -0.20
N TYR A 59 -4.34 -13.54 -0.91
CA TYR A 59 -3.02 -13.20 -0.40
C TYR A 59 -2.57 -11.83 -0.88
N ILE A 60 -1.94 -11.08 0.01
CA ILE A 60 -1.18 -9.89 -0.34
C ILE A 60 0.24 -10.10 0.11
N LEU A 61 1.20 -9.85 -0.80
CA LEU A 61 2.62 -9.96 -0.52
C LEU A 61 3.24 -8.57 -0.42
N TYR A 62 4.15 -8.38 0.55
CA TYR A 62 4.73 -7.08 0.88
C TYR A 62 6.26 -7.11 0.79
N ILE A 63 6.87 -5.99 0.39
CA ILE A 63 8.32 -5.77 0.54
C ILE A 63 8.62 -5.44 2.01
N ASN A 64 7.78 -4.62 2.62
CA ASN A 64 7.77 -4.27 4.04
C ASN A 64 6.33 -3.92 4.46
N ALA A 65 6.13 -3.56 5.72
CA ALA A 65 4.79 -3.29 6.28
C ALA A 65 3.98 -2.23 5.51
N ASN A 66 4.65 -1.36 4.76
CA ASN A 66 4.00 -0.23 4.07
C ASN A 66 3.81 -0.48 2.58
N HIS A 67 4.50 -1.45 2.01
CA HIS A 67 4.65 -1.53 0.56
C HIS A 67 4.21 -2.90 0.05
N PRO A 68 2.94 -3.05 -0.33
CA PRO A 68 2.49 -4.24 -1.03
C PRO A 68 3.15 -4.32 -2.41
N ILE A 69 3.48 -5.52 -2.86
CA ILE A 69 4.14 -5.75 -4.15
C ILE A 69 3.39 -6.71 -5.06
N ALA A 70 2.58 -7.58 -4.50
CA ALA A 70 1.86 -8.60 -5.28
C ALA A 70 0.54 -9.00 -4.65
N ILE A 71 -0.39 -9.41 -5.50
CA ILE A 71 -1.65 -10.06 -5.14
C ILE A 71 -1.60 -11.50 -5.65
N VAL A 72 -2.07 -12.44 -4.84
CA VAL A 72 -2.27 -13.83 -5.26
C VAL A 72 -3.73 -14.22 -5.02
N GLU A 73 -4.40 -14.72 -6.04
CA GLU A 73 -5.76 -15.24 -5.97
C GLU A 73 -5.76 -16.76 -6.19
N ALA A 74 -6.50 -17.45 -5.35
CA ALA A 74 -6.63 -18.90 -5.40
C ALA A 74 -7.91 -19.34 -6.09
N LYS A 75 -7.85 -20.49 -6.74
CA LYS A 75 -8.99 -21.26 -7.24
C LYS A 75 -8.83 -22.71 -6.84
N ASP A 76 -9.94 -23.45 -6.76
CA ASP A 76 -9.84 -24.89 -6.59
C ASP A 76 -9.23 -25.57 -7.82
N ASN A 77 -8.86 -26.83 -7.69
CA ASN A 77 -8.12 -27.55 -8.73
C ASN A 77 -8.96 -27.93 -9.95
N ARG A 78 -10.28 -27.72 -9.93
CA ARG A 78 -11.15 -27.87 -11.10
C ARG A 78 -11.07 -26.70 -12.06
N HIS A 79 -10.55 -25.58 -11.61
CA HIS A 79 -10.26 -24.42 -12.42
C HIS A 79 -8.86 -24.52 -13.04
N ALA A 80 -8.66 -23.82 -14.16
CA ALA A 80 -7.33 -23.66 -14.74
C ALA A 80 -6.46 -22.74 -13.88
N VAL A 81 -5.14 -22.85 -14.03
CA VAL A 81 -4.16 -22.05 -13.27
C VAL A 81 -4.46 -20.55 -13.35
N GLY A 82 -4.85 -20.06 -14.51
CA GLY A 82 -5.09 -18.63 -14.76
C GLY A 82 -6.50 -18.13 -14.48
N ASP A 83 -7.43 -18.96 -14.00
CA ASP A 83 -8.83 -18.58 -13.87
C ASP A 83 -9.06 -17.44 -12.85
N GLY A 84 -8.20 -17.31 -11.87
CA GLY A 84 -8.24 -16.21 -10.90
C GLY A 84 -7.44 -14.96 -11.29
N LEU A 85 -6.76 -14.98 -12.44
CA LEU A 85 -5.80 -13.90 -12.77
C LEU A 85 -6.48 -12.55 -13.01
N GLN A 86 -7.65 -12.52 -13.64
CA GLN A 86 -8.37 -11.26 -13.87
C GLN A 86 -8.75 -10.58 -12.55
N GLN A 87 -9.18 -11.36 -11.56
CA GLN A 87 -9.49 -10.84 -10.23
C GLN A 87 -8.22 -10.33 -9.52
N ALA A 88 -7.13 -11.10 -9.60
CA ALA A 88 -5.84 -10.68 -9.04
C ALA A 88 -5.35 -9.38 -9.68
N MET A 89 -5.47 -9.24 -11.00
CA MET A 89 -5.10 -8.03 -11.73
C MET A 89 -5.95 -6.82 -11.30
N THR A 90 -7.26 -7.02 -11.14
CA THR A 90 -8.15 -5.96 -10.65
C THR A 90 -7.73 -5.47 -9.26
N TYR A 91 -7.44 -6.37 -8.35
CA TYR A 91 -6.97 -6.02 -7.01
C TYR A 91 -5.59 -5.37 -7.03
N ALA A 92 -4.68 -5.85 -7.87
CA ALA A 92 -3.36 -5.25 -8.04
C ALA A 92 -3.45 -3.80 -8.54
N GLN A 93 -4.35 -3.52 -9.47
CA GLN A 93 -4.60 -2.16 -9.94
C GLN A 93 -5.20 -1.27 -8.85
N MET A 94 -6.15 -1.78 -8.06
CA MET A 94 -6.72 -1.04 -6.92
C MET A 94 -5.67 -0.67 -5.88
N MET A 95 -4.71 -1.55 -5.66
CA MET A 95 -3.64 -1.38 -4.66
C MET A 95 -2.37 -0.74 -5.23
N ASP A 96 -2.32 -0.50 -6.53
CA ASP A 96 -1.14 0.03 -7.22
C ASP A 96 0.10 -0.85 -7.01
N VAL A 97 -0.06 -2.16 -7.18
CA VAL A 97 1.04 -3.12 -7.08
C VAL A 97 1.38 -3.71 -8.45
N PRO A 98 2.66 -4.03 -8.72
CA PRO A 98 3.11 -4.39 -10.06
C PRO A 98 2.91 -5.85 -10.44
N PHE A 99 2.59 -6.75 -9.52
CA PHE A 99 2.50 -8.19 -9.81
C PHE A 99 1.17 -8.78 -9.36
N ALA A 100 0.58 -9.58 -10.22
CA ALA A 100 -0.65 -10.31 -9.94
C ALA A 100 -0.44 -11.79 -10.28
N TYR A 101 -0.97 -12.66 -9.42
CA TYR A 101 -0.84 -14.12 -9.56
C TYR A 101 -2.18 -14.80 -9.38
N SER A 102 -2.36 -15.90 -10.10
CA SER A 102 -3.44 -16.87 -9.90
C SER A 102 -2.84 -18.25 -9.70
N SER A 103 -3.46 -19.08 -8.87
CA SER A 103 -3.09 -20.48 -8.69
C SER A 103 -4.30 -21.35 -8.43
N ASN A 104 -4.29 -22.56 -9.00
CA ASN A 104 -5.22 -23.64 -8.69
C ASN A 104 -4.56 -24.77 -7.89
N GLY A 105 -3.35 -24.55 -7.38
CA GLY A 105 -2.55 -25.54 -6.67
C GLY A 105 -1.63 -26.38 -7.55
N ASP A 106 -1.68 -26.25 -8.87
CA ASP A 106 -0.76 -26.94 -9.78
C ASP A 106 0.46 -26.08 -10.13
N ALA A 107 0.23 -24.78 -10.33
CA ALA A 107 1.24 -23.82 -10.68
C ALA A 107 0.71 -22.42 -10.35
N PHE A 108 1.53 -21.39 -10.56
CA PHE A 108 1.11 -19.99 -10.58
C PHE A 108 1.09 -19.47 -12.01
N ARG A 109 0.15 -18.58 -12.32
CA ARG A 109 0.23 -17.71 -13.48
C ARG A 109 0.47 -16.28 -13.01
N GLU A 110 1.56 -15.68 -13.51
CA GLU A 110 1.98 -14.32 -13.20
C GLU A 110 1.57 -13.37 -14.31
N HIS A 111 1.01 -12.22 -13.92
CA HIS A 111 0.94 -11.04 -14.77
C HIS A 111 1.86 -9.96 -14.21
N ASP A 112 2.79 -9.47 -15.02
CA ASP A 112 3.73 -8.42 -14.70
C ASP A 112 3.25 -7.12 -15.37
N PHE A 113 2.76 -6.17 -14.56
CA PHE A 113 2.30 -4.87 -15.07
C PHE A 113 3.43 -3.97 -15.58
N ILE A 114 4.68 -4.25 -15.19
CA ILE A 114 5.83 -3.48 -15.64
C ILE A 114 6.13 -3.78 -17.10
N THR A 115 6.12 -5.06 -17.46
CA THR A 115 6.44 -5.53 -18.83
C THR A 115 5.21 -5.85 -19.67
N GLY A 116 4.05 -6.04 -19.04
CA GLY A 116 2.83 -6.52 -19.67
C GLY A 116 2.84 -8.01 -19.98
N GLN A 117 3.86 -8.76 -19.56
CA GLN A 117 4.01 -10.18 -19.86
C GLN A 117 3.32 -11.08 -18.84
N GLU A 118 2.90 -12.24 -19.31
CA GLU A 118 2.37 -13.32 -18.48
C GLU A 118 3.21 -14.57 -18.64
N ARG A 119 3.34 -15.35 -17.56
CA ARG A 119 4.03 -16.63 -17.56
C ARG A 119 3.49 -17.57 -16.50
N ASP A 120 3.63 -18.87 -16.76
CA ASP A 120 3.37 -19.89 -15.75
C ASP A 120 4.64 -20.22 -14.97
N ILE A 121 4.49 -20.41 -13.66
CA ILE A 121 5.58 -20.66 -12.74
C ILE A 121 5.24 -21.90 -11.92
N PRO A 122 6.13 -22.92 -11.85
CA PRO A 122 5.94 -24.03 -10.93
C PRO A 122 5.79 -23.55 -9.47
N LEU A 123 5.06 -24.30 -8.66
CA LEU A 123 4.84 -23.93 -7.25
C LEU A 123 6.14 -23.69 -6.49
N GLU A 124 7.14 -24.53 -6.73
CA GLU A 124 8.45 -24.49 -6.09
C GLU A 124 9.32 -23.30 -6.54
N ASP A 125 8.97 -22.67 -7.66
CA ASP A 125 9.77 -21.60 -8.27
C ASP A 125 9.16 -20.21 -8.04
N PHE A 126 8.21 -20.06 -7.13
CA PHE A 126 7.62 -18.75 -6.85
C PHE A 126 8.70 -17.75 -6.46
N PRO A 127 8.71 -16.53 -7.02
CA PRO A 127 9.75 -15.54 -6.77
C PRO A 127 9.90 -15.20 -5.29
N THR A 128 11.12 -14.97 -4.87
CA THR A 128 11.44 -14.48 -3.52
C THR A 128 11.11 -12.98 -3.39
N PRO A 129 10.97 -12.46 -2.16
CA PRO A 129 10.83 -11.01 -1.95
C PRO A 129 11.95 -10.21 -2.61
N GLN A 130 13.18 -10.69 -2.54
CA GLN A 130 14.35 -10.03 -3.14
C GLN A 130 14.25 -9.99 -4.67
N GLN A 131 13.80 -11.08 -5.29
CA GLN A 131 13.61 -11.14 -6.73
C GLN A 131 12.52 -10.19 -7.21
N LEU A 132 11.37 -10.15 -6.56
CA LEU A 132 10.29 -9.22 -6.93
C LEU A 132 10.68 -7.78 -6.68
N TYR A 133 11.37 -7.48 -5.58
CA TYR A 133 11.86 -6.14 -5.32
C TYR A 133 12.87 -5.68 -6.36
N ALA A 134 13.79 -6.56 -6.77
CA ALA A 134 14.75 -6.25 -7.84
C ALA A 134 14.04 -5.93 -9.17
N ARG A 135 13.04 -6.70 -9.54
CA ARG A 135 12.22 -6.45 -10.75
C ARG A 135 11.46 -5.12 -10.65
N PHE A 136 10.88 -4.84 -9.50
CA PHE A 136 10.20 -3.57 -9.22
C PHE A 136 11.16 -2.39 -9.35
N LYS A 137 12.35 -2.47 -8.77
CA LYS A 137 13.37 -1.43 -8.85
C LYS A 137 13.80 -1.15 -10.28
N LEU A 138 14.08 -2.19 -11.05
CA LEU A 138 14.50 -2.04 -12.45
C LEU A 138 13.42 -1.43 -13.33
N GLY A 139 12.15 -1.76 -13.05
CA GLY A 139 11.03 -1.27 -13.84
C GLY A 139 10.53 0.12 -13.45
N ALA A 140 10.94 0.64 -12.30
CA ALA A 140 10.48 1.93 -11.81
C ALA A 140 10.90 3.08 -12.73
N ASN A 141 10.10 4.16 -12.73
CA ASN A 141 10.37 5.37 -13.50
C ASN A 141 10.57 5.11 -15.00
N GLY A 142 9.75 4.24 -15.57
CA GLY A 142 9.82 3.90 -16.99
C GLY A 142 11.09 3.13 -17.37
N GLY A 143 11.64 2.34 -16.45
CA GLY A 143 12.85 1.56 -16.65
C GLY A 143 14.13 2.26 -16.23
N LYS A 144 14.05 3.48 -15.71
CA LYS A 144 15.21 4.23 -15.21
C LYS A 144 15.71 3.77 -13.84
N GLY A 145 14.89 2.99 -13.12
CA GLY A 145 15.17 2.50 -11.79
C GLY A 145 14.77 3.46 -10.67
N LEU A 146 14.82 2.98 -9.44
CA LEU A 146 14.59 3.82 -8.27
C LEU A 146 15.78 4.73 -7.99
N ILE A 147 15.49 5.98 -7.64
CA ILE A 147 16.50 6.89 -7.12
C ILE A 147 16.69 6.70 -5.60
N PRO A 148 17.82 7.12 -5.01
CA PRO A 148 18.08 6.91 -3.57
C PRO A 148 17.01 7.49 -2.64
N GLN A 149 16.41 8.63 -2.98
CA GLN A 149 15.33 9.24 -2.19
C GLN A 149 14.07 8.35 -2.17
N GLU A 150 13.71 7.72 -3.30
CA GLU A 150 12.58 6.78 -3.35
C GLU A 150 12.84 5.56 -2.48
N GLU A 151 14.04 4.98 -2.53
CA GLU A 151 14.39 3.85 -1.68
C GLU A 151 14.36 4.22 -0.19
N ALA A 152 14.85 5.39 0.17
CA ALA A 152 14.78 5.88 1.54
C ALA A 152 13.33 5.99 2.06
N ILE A 153 12.43 6.47 1.22
CA ILE A 153 11.00 6.58 1.54
C ILE A 153 10.36 5.19 1.65
N ILE A 154 10.64 4.29 0.71
CA ILE A 154 10.09 2.92 0.73
C ILE A 154 10.51 2.19 2.00
N LYS A 155 11.76 2.32 2.40
CA LYS A 155 12.30 1.68 3.61
C LYS A 155 11.80 2.32 4.89
N GLN A 156 11.31 3.56 4.86
CA GLN A 156 10.79 4.24 6.05
C GLN A 156 9.40 3.73 6.39
N PRO A 157 9.20 3.09 7.56
CA PRO A 157 7.88 2.60 7.97
C PRO A 157 6.87 3.73 8.14
N TYR A 158 5.60 3.41 7.96
CA TYR A 158 4.49 4.24 8.45
C TYR A 158 4.62 4.41 9.96
N TYR A 159 4.15 5.54 10.45
CA TYR A 159 3.96 5.68 11.88
C TYR A 159 2.89 4.68 12.36
N SER A 160 3.23 3.89 13.34
CA SER A 160 2.30 2.96 13.98
C SER A 160 2.46 3.02 15.49
N SER A 161 1.35 2.87 16.19
CA SER A 161 1.30 2.75 17.64
C SER A 161 0.13 1.85 18.02
N GLN A 162 0.03 1.45 19.28
CA GLN A 162 -1.09 0.64 19.77
C GLN A 162 -2.45 1.36 19.64
N THR A 163 -2.44 2.69 19.58
CA THR A 163 -3.64 3.52 19.48
C THR A 163 -3.92 4.04 18.08
N THR A 164 -3.01 3.81 17.13
CA THR A 164 -3.13 4.29 15.75
C THR A 164 -3.61 3.15 14.86
N TYR A 165 -4.72 3.39 14.14
CA TYR A 165 -5.21 2.43 13.15
C TYR A 165 -4.25 2.33 11.96
N PRO A 166 -4.06 1.14 11.39
CA PRO A 166 -3.29 1.00 10.15
C PRO A 166 -3.99 1.74 9.01
N PRO A 167 -3.23 2.30 8.05
CA PRO A 167 -3.83 3.00 6.92
C PRO A 167 -4.65 2.04 6.07
N ARG A 168 -5.78 2.54 5.55
CA ARG A 168 -6.58 1.84 4.54
C ARG A 168 -5.85 1.84 3.19
N TYR A 169 -6.19 0.92 2.30
CA TYR A 169 -5.46 0.78 1.02
C TYR A 169 -5.45 2.04 0.18
N TYR A 170 -6.57 2.72 0.04
CA TYR A 170 -6.60 3.98 -0.71
C TYR A 170 -5.72 5.06 -0.06
N GLN A 171 -5.58 5.06 1.26
CA GLN A 171 -4.66 5.95 1.97
C GLN A 171 -3.21 5.59 1.69
N ARG A 172 -2.87 4.29 1.70
CA ARG A 172 -1.51 3.83 1.34
C ARG A 172 -1.14 4.21 -0.09
N VAL A 173 -2.04 3.98 -1.04
CA VAL A 173 -1.82 4.36 -2.43
C VAL A 173 -1.60 5.87 -2.56
N ALA A 174 -2.44 6.67 -1.91
CA ALA A 174 -2.32 8.12 -1.91
C ALA A 174 -0.99 8.59 -1.31
N VAL A 175 -0.61 8.05 -0.15
CA VAL A 175 0.66 8.38 0.51
C VAL A 175 1.85 7.96 -0.34
N ASN A 176 1.87 6.72 -0.82
CA ASN A 176 2.98 6.17 -1.59
C ASN A 176 3.18 6.93 -2.91
N ARG A 177 2.10 7.21 -3.65
CA ARG A 177 2.19 7.99 -4.90
C ARG A 177 2.66 9.41 -4.67
N THR A 178 2.21 10.06 -3.60
CA THR A 178 2.64 11.41 -3.25
C THR A 178 4.13 11.45 -2.92
N LEU A 179 4.59 10.51 -2.09
CA LEU A 179 5.98 10.43 -1.69
C LEU A 179 6.90 10.09 -2.87
N ASP A 180 6.45 9.18 -3.74
CA ASP A 180 7.18 8.82 -4.95
C ASP A 180 7.32 10.02 -5.90
N ALA A 181 6.24 10.75 -6.11
CA ALA A 181 6.24 11.95 -6.93
C ALA A 181 7.21 13.03 -6.37
N ILE A 182 7.22 13.24 -5.04
CA ILE A 182 8.14 14.16 -4.38
C ILE A 182 9.59 13.71 -4.56
N ALA A 183 9.85 12.42 -4.37
CA ALA A 183 11.18 11.85 -4.54
C ALA A 183 11.70 12.00 -5.97
N CYS A 184 10.81 11.91 -6.96
CA CYS A 184 11.12 12.12 -8.38
C CYS A 184 11.20 13.59 -8.78
N GLY A 185 11.09 14.52 -7.84
CA GLY A 185 11.30 15.96 -8.09
C GLY A 185 10.05 16.72 -8.51
N GLN A 186 8.86 16.14 -8.43
CA GLN A 186 7.63 16.88 -8.67
C GLN A 186 7.40 17.93 -7.58
N GLN A 187 7.10 19.14 -7.99
CA GLN A 187 6.93 20.28 -7.07
C GLN A 187 5.47 20.56 -6.74
N ARG A 188 4.55 20.05 -7.54
CA ARG A 188 3.11 20.24 -7.32
C ARG A 188 2.38 18.92 -7.50
N ILE A 189 1.59 18.56 -6.53
CA ILE A 189 0.82 17.32 -6.50
C ILE A 189 -0.59 17.66 -6.04
N LEU A 190 -1.59 17.19 -6.77
CA LEU A 190 -2.97 17.28 -6.37
C LEU A 190 -3.46 15.91 -5.90
N LEU A 191 -3.90 15.85 -4.65
CA LEU A 191 -4.50 14.66 -4.07
C LEU A 191 -5.97 14.94 -3.79
N VAL A 192 -6.84 14.23 -4.48
CA VAL A 192 -8.29 14.38 -4.32
C VAL A 192 -8.83 13.21 -3.50
N MET A 193 -9.36 13.52 -2.32
CA MET A 193 -9.95 12.54 -1.41
C MET A 193 -11.34 13.00 -0.99
N ALA A 194 -12.29 12.06 -0.95
CA ALA A 194 -13.64 12.33 -0.50
C ALA A 194 -13.67 12.69 1.00
N THR A 195 -14.70 13.43 1.39
CA THR A 195 -14.94 13.75 2.82
C THR A 195 -15.07 12.45 3.63
N GLY A 196 -14.47 12.43 4.82
CA GLY A 196 -14.49 11.26 5.71
C GLY A 196 -13.53 10.14 5.36
N THR A 197 -12.61 10.34 4.40
CA THR A 197 -11.61 9.34 4.00
C THR A 197 -10.27 9.46 4.73
N GLY A 198 -10.19 10.33 5.74
CA GLY A 198 -8.98 10.48 6.56
C GLY A 198 -7.90 11.34 5.92
N LYS A 199 -8.27 12.49 5.35
CA LYS A 199 -7.34 13.44 4.73
C LYS A 199 -6.22 13.88 5.66
N THR A 200 -6.55 14.22 6.90
CA THR A 200 -5.59 14.69 7.90
C THR A 200 -4.61 13.58 8.29
N TYR A 201 -5.11 12.37 8.48
CA TYR A 201 -4.29 11.19 8.72
C TYR A 201 -3.32 10.92 7.56
N THR A 202 -3.81 11.01 6.32
CA THR A 202 -3.00 10.87 5.11
C THR A 202 -1.90 11.94 5.05
N ALA A 203 -2.25 13.20 5.32
CA ALA A 203 -1.29 14.30 5.38
C ALA A 203 -0.23 14.07 6.46
N PHE A 204 -0.62 13.60 7.64
CA PHE A 204 0.30 13.25 8.72
C PHE A 204 1.31 12.18 8.28
N GLN A 205 0.85 11.09 7.66
CA GLN A 205 1.75 10.02 7.23
C GLN A 205 2.75 10.51 6.16
N ILE A 206 2.31 11.37 5.25
CA ILE A 206 3.20 11.99 4.25
C ILE A 206 4.27 12.82 4.95
N VAL A 207 3.88 13.71 5.85
CA VAL A 207 4.80 14.58 6.63
C VAL A 207 5.78 13.73 7.44
N TYR A 208 5.28 12.76 8.18
CA TYR A 208 6.09 11.88 9.01
C TYR A 208 7.17 11.15 8.19
N ARG A 209 6.78 10.53 7.09
CA ARG A 209 7.72 9.75 6.26
C ARG A 209 8.73 10.65 5.54
N LEU A 210 8.35 11.85 5.11
CA LEU A 210 9.29 12.82 4.52
C LEU A 210 10.34 13.28 5.52
N LEU A 211 9.95 13.56 6.76
CA LEU A 211 10.88 13.99 7.81
C LEU A 211 11.78 12.83 8.24
N LYS A 212 11.22 11.65 8.53
CA LYS A 212 11.97 10.51 9.05
C LYS A 212 12.92 9.91 8.02
N SER A 213 12.60 9.98 6.74
CA SER A 213 13.48 9.56 5.65
C SER A 213 14.54 10.61 5.28
N ASN A 214 14.51 11.80 5.92
CA ASN A 214 15.37 12.96 5.63
C ASN A 214 15.24 13.49 4.18
N VAL A 215 14.16 13.18 3.48
CA VAL A 215 13.89 13.72 2.13
C VAL A 215 13.49 15.19 2.22
N LYS A 216 12.78 15.57 3.27
CA LYS A 216 12.48 16.97 3.61
C LYS A 216 12.82 17.24 5.07
N LYS A 217 13.27 18.45 5.35
CA LYS A 217 13.68 18.87 6.72
C LYS A 217 12.70 19.84 7.34
N LYS A 218 11.97 20.60 6.53
CA LYS A 218 10.99 21.59 6.98
C LYS A 218 9.73 21.47 6.12
N ILE A 219 8.56 21.50 6.75
CA ILE A 219 7.27 21.34 6.11
C ILE A 219 6.31 22.40 6.65
N LEU A 220 5.58 23.05 5.75
CA LEU A 220 4.50 23.96 6.09
C LEU A 220 3.17 23.27 5.80
N TYR A 221 2.34 23.14 6.84
CA TYR A 221 1.00 22.60 6.74
C TYR A 221 -0.02 23.74 6.80
N LEU A 222 -0.84 23.85 5.76
CA LEU A 222 -1.86 24.89 5.65
C LEU A 222 -3.25 24.27 5.68
N ALA A 223 -4.16 24.84 6.47
CA ALA A 223 -5.57 24.51 6.48
C ALA A 223 -6.40 25.79 6.41
N ASP A 224 -7.59 25.70 5.83
CA ASP A 224 -8.46 26.86 5.62
C ASP A 224 -9.17 27.36 6.89
N ARG A 225 -9.23 26.52 7.93
CA ARG A 225 -9.89 26.85 9.19
C ARG A 225 -9.00 26.51 10.37
N ASN A 226 -8.94 27.43 11.35
CA ASN A 226 -8.18 27.25 12.60
C ASN A 226 -8.59 25.98 13.36
N MET A 227 -9.89 25.67 13.42
CA MET A 227 -10.39 24.48 14.11
C MET A 227 -9.83 23.19 13.49
N LEU A 228 -9.74 23.13 12.16
CA LEU A 228 -9.17 21.97 11.47
C LEU A 228 -7.67 21.82 11.74
N VAL A 229 -6.93 22.92 11.78
CA VAL A 229 -5.51 22.91 12.15
C VAL A 229 -5.33 22.45 13.59
N ASP A 230 -6.11 22.96 14.54
CA ASP A 230 -6.03 22.57 15.94
C ASP A 230 -6.37 21.09 16.14
N GLN A 231 -7.43 20.60 15.52
CA GLN A 231 -7.79 19.17 15.55
C GLN A 231 -6.71 18.30 14.93
N SER A 232 -6.15 18.70 13.79
CA SER A 232 -5.06 17.99 13.13
C SER A 232 -3.85 17.84 14.02
N ILE A 233 -3.44 18.92 14.70
CA ILE A 233 -2.30 18.91 15.62
C ILE A 233 -2.57 17.99 16.81
N GLN A 234 -3.77 18.05 17.39
CA GLN A 234 -4.09 17.30 18.61
C GLN A 234 -4.31 15.81 18.35
N GLN A 235 -4.88 15.44 17.21
CA GLN A 235 -5.24 14.06 16.92
C GLN A 235 -4.21 13.37 16.04
N ASP A 236 -4.11 13.76 14.77
CA ASP A 236 -3.34 13.02 13.78
C ASP A 236 -1.84 13.36 13.80
N PHE A 237 -1.48 14.58 14.20
CA PHE A 237 -0.09 15.01 14.31
C PHE A 237 0.51 14.87 15.72
N ALA A 238 -0.22 14.27 16.66
CA ALA A 238 0.28 14.07 18.02
C ALA A 238 1.70 13.45 18.10
N PRO A 239 2.06 12.46 17.25
CA PRO A 239 3.41 11.90 17.24
C PRO A 239 4.52 12.89 16.90
N LEU A 240 4.18 14.01 16.23
CA LEU A 240 5.11 15.08 15.86
C LEU A 240 4.92 16.33 16.73
N ALA A 241 4.17 16.25 17.83
CA ALA A 241 3.79 17.42 18.64
C ALA A 241 4.98 18.25 19.11
N LYS A 242 6.13 17.62 19.39
CA LYS A 242 7.36 18.31 19.82
C LYS A 242 8.07 19.05 18.67
N THR A 243 7.74 18.75 17.43
CA THR A 243 8.37 19.31 16.23
C THR A 243 7.45 20.24 15.45
N ILE A 244 6.20 20.36 15.88
CA ILE A 244 5.17 21.19 15.24
C ILE A 244 5.05 22.52 15.96
N HIS A 245 4.95 23.59 15.18
CA HIS A 245 4.61 24.93 15.66
C HIS A 245 3.47 25.51 14.82
N LYS A 246 2.38 25.91 15.49
CA LYS A 246 1.31 26.68 14.86
C LYS A 246 1.74 28.14 14.76
N ILE A 247 1.93 28.64 13.54
CA ILE A 247 2.36 30.01 13.31
C ILE A 247 1.23 30.99 13.66
N ASP A 248 1.56 31.97 14.51
CA ASP A 248 0.73 33.16 14.79
C ASP A 248 1.52 34.37 14.37
N VAL A 249 1.20 34.95 13.22
CA VAL A 249 1.93 36.11 12.67
C VAL A 249 1.91 37.37 13.57
N SER A 250 0.97 37.43 14.53
CA SER A 250 0.90 38.54 15.51
C SER A 250 1.83 38.37 16.69
N LYS A 251 2.31 37.16 16.97
CA LYS A 251 3.08 36.80 18.16
C LYS A 251 4.47 36.24 17.89
N ASP A 252 4.65 35.61 16.73
CA ASP A 252 5.88 34.90 16.42
C ASP A 252 6.93 35.82 15.79
N ASP A 253 8.16 35.72 16.30
CA ASP A 253 9.34 36.30 15.67
C ASP A 253 9.75 35.42 14.47
N PRO A 254 9.93 36.01 13.28
CA PRO A 254 10.39 35.27 12.12
C PRO A 254 11.64 34.43 12.33
N ALA A 255 12.56 34.88 13.18
CA ALA A 255 13.79 34.13 13.49
C ALA A 255 13.49 32.85 14.32
N SER A 256 12.51 32.87 15.21
CA SER A 256 12.14 31.72 16.07
C SER A 256 11.36 30.67 15.30
N ILE A 257 10.61 31.05 14.26
CA ILE A 257 9.82 30.14 13.44
C ILE A 257 10.72 29.09 12.74
N THR A 258 11.95 29.42 12.38
CA THR A 258 12.86 28.51 11.67
C THR A 258 13.37 27.35 12.53
N ALA A 259 13.12 27.38 13.86
CA ALA A 259 13.58 26.32 14.78
C ALA A 259 12.78 25.02 14.67
N TYR A 260 11.58 25.06 14.09
CA TYR A 260 10.69 23.89 14.01
C TYR A 260 10.82 23.16 12.67
N GLU A 261 10.42 21.88 12.65
CA GLU A 261 10.42 21.04 11.45
C GLU A 261 9.09 21.09 10.70
N VAL A 262 7.97 21.29 11.41
CA VAL A 262 6.62 21.39 10.85
C VAL A 262 5.94 22.67 11.33
N TYR A 263 5.23 23.33 10.42
CA TYR A 263 4.55 24.60 10.68
C TYR A 263 3.09 24.54 10.27
#